data_64765a908c54eb46a75f94ece0e585c4
#
_entry.id   64765a908c54eb46a75f94ece0e585c4
#
_cell.length_a   1.000
_cell.length_b   1.000
_cell.length_c   1.000
_cell.angle_alpha   90.00
_cell.angle_beta   90.00
_cell.angle_gamma   90.00
#
_symmetry.space_group_name_H-M   'P 1'
#
loop_
_entity.id
_entity.type
_entity.pdbx_description
1 polymer ?
#
loop_
_entity_poly.entity_id
_entity_poly.type
_entity_poly.pdbx_seq_one_letter_code
_entity_poly.pdbx_strand_id
1 'polypeptide(L)'
;MDRRHLANCSSTNHSLFFLVVVVVLLLLHSCLLLPNPLVAVAEDSSSAIISRFQQYLQIDTAQPNPGYHEAADFLISQAKSIGLEFQSIEFVDGKPLVLLKWAGSQPTLPSILLYSHTDVVPVEQHKWAYPAFGAHLDSHGNIYARGSQDMKCVGMQYLEAVRRLKSSGFQPIRSIYLAFAPDEEIGGHDGAEKFADSDIFRTMNVGIVLDEGLASPSEKYRPFFAERSPWWLVIKAFGAPGHGAKLYDNSAMENLLKSIESVRRFRASQFDLVKSGLKEEGEVISVNMVFLKAGTPSPTGFVMNLQPSEAEAGFDIRVPPTADPESLERRIAEEWAPVSRNMTYQLGQFKQKATVYDSFGRPLLTKTDNSNPWWALLEEAVKKANGKLGKPEIFPAATDSRYFRLKGLPSIGFSPMANTPILLHDHNEFLNRAQYLKGIDIYESIIKVYTSYVVQASNEGTKDEL
;
A
#
# COMPACT_ATOMS: atom_id res chain seq x y z
N MET A 1 24.18 76.51 -68.70
CA MET A 1 23.20 75.71 -69.42
C MET A 1 23.65 74.27 -69.20
N ASP A 2 23.02 73.36 -68.55
CA ASP A 2 21.63 73.18 -68.17
C ASP A 2 21.61 72.31 -66.89
N ARG A 3 20.85 72.69 -65.92
CA ARG A 3 20.57 71.88 -64.73
C ARG A 3 19.32 71.09 -65.08
N ARG A 4 19.36 69.73 -65.01
CA ARG A 4 18.24 68.84 -64.70
C ARG A 4 18.73 67.37 -64.76
N HIS A 5 18.75 66.73 -63.63
CA HIS A 5 18.39 65.29 -63.39
C HIS A 5 19.08 64.74 -62.12
N LEU A 6 18.52 65.06 -61.01
CA LEU A 6 18.73 64.28 -59.77
C LEU A 6 17.47 64.46 -58.93
N ALA A 7 16.52 63.56 -59.14
CA ALA A 7 15.44 63.29 -58.17
C ALA A 7 14.62 62.05 -58.72
N ASN A 8 14.92 60.84 -58.27
CA ASN A 8 14.00 59.73 -58.13
C ASN A 8 14.77 58.41 -57.91
N CYS A 9 15.31 58.21 -56.71
CA CYS A 9 15.81 56.90 -56.30
C CYS A 9 15.85 56.72 -54.79
N SER A 10 14.78 57.16 -54.05
CA SER A 10 14.76 57.07 -52.62
C SER A 10 13.44 56.49 -52.05
N SER A 11 12.41 56.25 -52.88
CA SER A 11 11.09 55.86 -52.36
C SER A 11 10.80 54.35 -52.36
N THR A 12 11.55 53.55 -53.10
CA THR A 12 11.27 52.10 -53.25
C THR A 12 11.88 51.24 -52.17
N ASN A 13 12.97 51.67 -51.52
CA ASN A 13 13.65 50.84 -50.49
C ASN A 13 12.93 50.87 -49.13
N HIS A 14 12.24 51.93 -48.77
CA HIS A 14 11.50 52.00 -47.49
C HIS A 14 10.23 51.14 -47.53
N SER A 15 9.56 51.04 -48.68
CA SER A 15 8.33 50.25 -48.84
C SER A 15 8.63 48.73 -48.76
N LEU A 16 9.76 48.31 -49.35
CA LEU A 16 10.18 46.89 -49.32
C LEU A 16 10.63 46.49 -47.90
N PHE A 17 11.36 47.34 -47.19
CA PHE A 17 11.79 47.10 -45.82
C PHE A 17 10.59 46.99 -44.86
N PHE A 18 9.58 47.87 -45.00
CA PHE A 18 8.37 47.81 -44.19
C PHE A 18 7.54 46.56 -44.47
N LEU A 19 7.46 46.12 -45.71
CA LEU A 19 6.77 44.88 -46.11
C LEU A 19 7.46 43.62 -45.53
N VAL A 20 8.78 43.58 -45.54
CA VAL A 20 9.56 42.48 -44.95
C VAL A 20 9.41 42.42 -43.44
N VAL A 21 9.44 43.57 -42.73
CA VAL A 21 9.23 43.66 -41.29
C VAL A 21 7.81 43.24 -40.90
N VAL A 22 6.80 43.63 -41.64
CA VAL A 22 5.40 43.23 -41.39
C VAL A 22 5.20 41.73 -41.64
N VAL A 23 5.80 41.17 -42.70
CA VAL A 23 5.73 39.72 -42.96
C VAL A 23 6.46 38.92 -41.89
N VAL A 24 7.63 39.36 -41.42
CA VAL A 24 8.36 38.70 -40.33
C VAL A 24 7.58 38.77 -39.01
N LEU A 25 6.94 39.93 -38.71
CA LEU A 25 6.08 40.07 -37.52
C LEU A 25 4.81 39.23 -37.62
N LEU A 26 4.22 39.06 -38.80
CA LEU A 26 3.07 38.17 -39.02
C LEU A 26 3.47 36.68 -38.91
N LEU A 27 4.66 36.30 -39.39
CA LEU A 27 5.19 34.95 -39.23
C LEU A 27 5.55 34.64 -37.78
N LEU A 28 6.10 35.59 -37.03
CA LEU A 28 6.35 35.45 -35.60
C LEU A 28 5.04 35.37 -34.80
N HIS A 29 4.02 36.13 -35.21
CA HIS A 29 2.69 36.06 -34.58
C HIS A 29 1.97 34.76 -34.86
N SER A 30 2.08 34.20 -36.07
CA SER A 30 1.51 32.88 -36.39
C SER A 30 2.26 31.72 -35.72
N CYS A 31 3.57 31.83 -35.46
CA CYS A 31 4.31 30.85 -34.63
C CYS A 31 3.91 30.88 -33.14
N LEU A 32 3.46 32.06 -32.62
CA LEU A 32 2.97 32.18 -31.23
C LEU A 32 1.53 31.69 -31.05
N LEU A 33 0.76 31.55 -32.14
CA LEU A 33 -0.62 31.05 -32.11
C LEU A 33 -0.77 29.56 -32.46
N LEU A 34 0.30 28.90 -32.86
CA LEU A 34 0.28 27.45 -33.00
C LEU A 34 0.40 26.81 -31.61
N PRO A 35 -0.56 25.95 -31.18
CA PRO A 35 -0.42 25.23 -29.95
C PRO A 35 0.90 24.45 -30.00
N ASN A 36 1.71 24.61 -28.97
CA ASN A 36 3.01 23.92 -28.91
C ASN A 36 2.76 22.40 -28.96
N PRO A 37 3.16 21.68 -30.01
CA PRO A 37 2.82 20.27 -30.17
C PRO A 37 3.40 19.40 -29.05
N LEU A 38 4.46 19.86 -28.39
CA LEU A 38 5.05 19.19 -27.22
C LEU A 38 4.14 19.29 -25.99
N VAL A 39 3.42 20.40 -25.79
CA VAL A 39 2.49 20.57 -24.67
C VAL A 39 1.21 19.76 -24.93
N ALA A 40 0.69 19.75 -26.15
CA ALA A 40 -0.47 18.96 -26.52
C ALA A 40 -0.22 17.44 -26.39
N VAL A 41 0.97 16.94 -26.80
CA VAL A 41 1.37 15.53 -26.66
C VAL A 41 1.56 15.14 -25.20
N ALA A 42 2.11 16.04 -24.34
CA ALA A 42 2.26 15.77 -22.92
C ALA A 42 0.90 15.76 -22.18
N GLU A 43 -0.02 16.61 -22.56
CA GLU A 43 -1.36 16.68 -21.98
C GLU A 43 -2.22 15.46 -22.39
N ASP A 44 -2.15 15.04 -23.64
CA ASP A 44 -2.79 13.82 -24.15
C ASP A 44 -2.21 12.56 -23.46
N SER A 45 -0.90 12.53 -23.23
CA SER A 45 -0.24 11.47 -22.46
C SER A 45 -0.75 11.35 -21.04
N SER A 46 -0.89 12.48 -20.30
CA SER A 46 -1.39 12.49 -18.93
C SER A 46 -2.86 12.07 -18.86
N SER A 47 -3.68 12.48 -19.81
CA SER A 47 -5.09 12.08 -19.90
C SER A 47 -5.22 10.56 -20.14
N ALA A 48 -4.41 9.98 -21.00
CA ALA A 48 -4.41 8.55 -21.27
C ALA A 48 -4.00 7.73 -20.02
N ILE A 49 -3.00 8.21 -19.27
CA ILE A 49 -2.56 7.60 -18.00
C ILE A 49 -3.69 7.61 -16.98
N ILE A 50 -4.36 8.75 -16.78
CA ILE A 50 -5.49 8.87 -15.87
C ILE A 50 -6.64 7.99 -16.31
N SER A 51 -6.95 7.92 -17.62
CA SER A 51 -8.00 7.06 -18.15
C SER A 51 -7.76 5.57 -17.83
N ARG A 52 -6.53 5.07 -17.98
CA ARG A 52 -6.20 3.68 -17.62
C ARG A 52 -6.35 3.41 -16.13
N PHE A 53 -5.97 4.36 -15.27
CA PHE A 53 -6.19 4.25 -13.83
C PHE A 53 -7.70 4.20 -13.51
N GLN A 54 -8.50 5.09 -14.10
CA GLN A 54 -9.95 5.09 -13.93
C GLN A 54 -10.58 3.77 -14.38
N GLN A 55 -10.15 3.22 -15.53
CA GLN A 55 -10.62 1.92 -16.02
C GLN A 55 -10.36 0.78 -15.02
N TYR A 56 -9.19 0.76 -14.39
CA TYR A 56 -8.90 -0.25 -13.38
C TYR A 56 -9.71 -0.05 -12.09
N LEU A 57 -9.95 1.19 -11.68
CA LEU A 57 -10.80 1.52 -10.54
C LEU A 57 -12.28 1.15 -10.76
N GLN A 58 -12.74 1.14 -12.00
CA GLN A 58 -14.10 0.79 -12.36
C GLN A 58 -14.41 -0.72 -12.25
N ILE A 59 -13.39 -1.54 -12.20
CA ILE A 59 -13.56 -2.99 -11.98
C ILE A 59 -13.86 -3.21 -10.50
N ASP A 60 -15.05 -3.74 -10.20
CA ASP A 60 -15.44 -4.06 -8.82
C ASP A 60 -14.73 -5.33 -8.35
N THR A 61 -13.75 -5.15 -7.47
CA THR A 61 -13.02 -6.24 -6.83
C THR A 61 -13.26 -6.29 -5.32
N ALA A 62 -14.42 -5.78 -4.87
CA ALA A 62 -14.75 -5.77 -3.45
C ALA A 62 -15.09 -7.17 -2.92
N GLN A 63 -14.57 -7.47 -1.74
CA GLN A 63 -14.96 -8.64 -0.98
C GLN A 63 -16.46 -8.58 -0.63
N PRO A 64 -17.21 -9.69 -0.53
CA PRO A 64 -16.74 -11.09 -0.64
C PRO A 64 -16.82 -11.69 -2.06
N ASN A 65 -17.18 -10.94 -3.08
CA ASN A 65 -17.39 -11.44 -4.45
C ASN A 65 -16.60 -10.62 -5.49
N PRO A 66 -15.28 -10.55 -5.38
CA PRO A 66 -14.44 -9.71 -6.23
C PRO A 66 -14.40 -10.19 -7.68
N GLY A 67 -14.44 -9.24 -8.64
CA GLY A 67 -14.27 -9.49 -10.07
C GLY A 67 -12.79 -9.78 -10.44
N TYR A 68 -12.19 -10.78 -9.85
CA TYR A 68 -10.77 -11.10 -10.02
C TYR A 68 -10.36 -11.38 -11.45
N HIS A 69 -11.17 -12.12 -12.22
CA HIS A 69 -10.85 -12.44 -13.61
C HIS A 69 -10.88 -11.19 -14.50
N GLU A 70 -11.86 -10.29 -14.27
CA GLU A 70 -11.91 -9.02 -15.00
C GLU A 70 -10.68 -8.14 -14.71
N ALA A 71 -10.26 -8.07 -13.44
CA ALA A 71 -9.05 -7.39 -13.06
C ALA A 71 -7.79 -8.03 -13.69
N ALA A 72 -7.70 -9.36 -13.70
CA ALA A 72 -6.60 -10.09 -14.31
C ALA A 72 -6.54 -9.84 -15.83
N ASP A 73 -7.66 -9.89 -16.53
CA ASP A 73 -7.73 -9.63 -17.98
C ASP A 73 -7.30 -8.20 -18.30
N PHE A 74 -7.72 -7.21 -17.49
CA PHE A 74 -7.28 -5.83 -17.64
C PHE A 74 -5.75 -5.73 -17.48
N LEU A 75 -5.17 -6.28 -16.41
CA LEU A 75 -3.74 -6.25 -16.14
C LEU A 75 -2.91 -6.94 -17.23
N ILE A 76 -3.38 -8.09 -17.72
CA ILE A 76 -2.76 -8.81 -18.84
C ILE A 76 -2.82 -7.97 -20.13
N SER A 77 -3.93 -7.25 -20.36
CA SER A 77 -4.04 -6.33 -21.51
C SER A 77 -2.99 -5.21 -21.45
N GLN A 78 -2.78 -4.65 -20.24
CA GLN A 78 -1.73 -3.66 -20.02
C GLN A 78 -0.33 -4.26 -20.24
N ALA A 79 -0.06 -5.45 -19.72
CA ALA A 79 1.21 -6.16 -19.92
C ALA A 79 1.51 -6.37 -21.40
N LYS A 80 0.54 -6.84 -22.18
CA LYS A 80 0.64 -7.01 -23.63
C LYS A 80 0.98 -5.68 -24.34
N SER A 81 0.29 -4.60 -23.95
CA SER A 81 0.51 -3.27 -24.54
C SER A 81 1.90 -2.69 -24.23
N ILE A 82 2.50 -3.07 -23.10
CA ILE A 82 3.86 -2.67 -22.69
C ILE A 82 4.92 -3.62 -23.30
N GLY A 83 4.53 -4.83 -23.69
CA GLY A 83 5.45 -5.87 -24.14
C GLY A 83 6.20 -6.54 -22.98
N LEU A 84 5.47 -6.87 -21.90
CA LEU A 84 5.98 -7.65 -20.79
C LEU A 84 5.64 -9.14 -20.97
N GLU A 85 6.49 -10.02 -20.45
CA GLU A 85 6.12 -11.42 -20.23
C GLU A 85 5.06 -11.45 -19.11
N PHE A 86 4.09 -12.36 -19.20
CA PHE A 86 3.03 -12.48 -18.21
C PHE A 86 2.60 -13.92 -17.98
N GLN A 87 2.12 -14.19 -16.78
CA GLN A 87 1.48 -15.45 -16.37
C GLN A 87 0.26 -15.11 -15.50
N SER A 88 -0.82 -15.88 -15.64
CA SER A 88 -1.92 -15.92 -14.68
C SER A 88 -1.85 -17.25 -13.94
N ILE A 89 -1.77 -17.21 -12.62
CA ILE A 89 -1.52 -18.36 -11.75
C ILE A 89 -2.66 -18.44 -10.75
N GLU A 90 -3.37 -19.54 -10.70
CA GLU A 90 -4.40 -19.79 -9.70
C GLU A 90 -3.90 -20.85 -8.71
N PHE A 91 -3.48 -20.41 -7.52
CA PHE A 91 -3.19 -21.31 -6.41
C PHE A 91 -4.48 -21.86 -5.79
N VAL A 92 -5.55 -21.13 -5.94
CA VAL A 92 -6.92 -21.47 -5.58
C VAL A 92 -7.82 -21.08 -6.74
N ASP A 93 -8.75 -21.95 -7.11
CA ASP A 93 -9.68 -21.74 -8.20
C ASP A 93 -10.45 -20.41 -8.05
N GLY A 94 -10.54 -19.64 -9.13
CA GLY A 94 -11.19 -18.32 -9.14
C GLY A 94 -10.40 -17.18 -8.50
N LYS A 95 -9.13 -17.40 -8.09
CA LYS A 95 -8.26 -16.39 -7.46
C LYS A 95 -6.94 -16.23 -8.25
N PRO A 96 -6.97 -15.64 -9.45
CA PRO A 96 -5.78 -15.46 -10.26
C PRO A 96 -4.81 -14.46 -9.64
N LEU A 97 -3.55 -14.85 -9.52
CA LEU A 97 -2.41 -13.98 -9.34
C LEU A 97 -1.81 -13.68 -10.72
N VAL A 98 -1.71 -12.41 -11.09
CA VAL A 98 -1.08 -11.99 -12.34
C VAL A 98 0.37 -11.64 -12.07
N LEU A 99 1.29 -12.40 -12.67
CA LEU A 99 2.73 -12.18 -12.58
C LEU A 99 3.26 -11.66 -13.90
N LEU A 100 3.86 -10.46 -13.90
CA LEU A 100 4.47 -9.83 -15.05
C LEU A 100 5.98 -9.82 -14.87
N LYS A 101 6.73 -9.90 -15.99
CA LYS A 101 8.19 -9.88 -15.96
C LYS A 101 8.78 -8.97 -17.04
N TRP A 102 9.73 -8.17 -16.60
CA TRP A 102 10.67 -7.46 -17.47
C TRP A 102 12.08 -8.00 -17.23
N ALA A 103 12.58 -8.80 -18.16
CA ALA A 103 13.90 -9.42 -18.03
C ALA A 103 15.01 -8.38 -18.02
N GLY A 104 15.90 -8.49 -17.03
CA GLY A 104 17.12 -7.69 -16.95
C GLY A 104 18.22 -8.24 -17.84
N SER A 105 19.25 -7.41 -18.13
CA SER A 105 20.43 -7.84 -18.89
C SER A 105 21.32 -8.83 -18.12
N GLN A 106 21.21 -8.85 -16.79
CA GLN A 106 21.91 -9.79 -15.89
C GLN A 106 20.89 -10.53 -15.01
N PRO A 107 20.17 -11.52 -15.52
CA PRO A 107 19.06 -12.17 -14.83
C PRO A 107 19.48 -13.04 -13.63
N THR A 108 20.78 -13.30 -13.47
CA THR A 108 21.33 -14.01 -12.31
C THR A 108 21.45 -13.14 -11.06
N LEU A 109 21.40 -11.82 -11.21
CA LEU A 109 21.34 -10.90 -10.05
C LEU A 109 19.98 -10.98 -9.37
N PRO A 110 19.92 -10.76 -8.04
CA PRO A 110 18.65 -10.71 -7.33
C PRO A 110 17.67 -9.72 -7.97
N SER A 111 16.47 -10.19 -8.23
CA SER A 111 15.40 -9.43 -8.91
C SER A 111 14.68 -8.47 -7.96
N ILE A 112 13.87 -7.60 -8.53
CA ILE A 112 13.02 -6.65 -7.81
C ILE A 112 11.57 -7.09 -7.99
N LEU A 113 10.85 -7.24 -6.88
CA LEU A 113 9.41 -7.52 -6.89
C LEU A 113 8.64 -6.24 -6.52
N LEU A 114 7.81 -5.77 -7.43
CA LEU A 114 6.82 -4.73 -7.25
C LEU A 114 5.48 -5.44 -7.01
N TYR A 115 5.02 -5.43 -5.77
CA TYR A 115 3.84 -6.19 -5.35
C TYR A 115 2.63 -5.28 -5.18
N SER A 116 1.45 -5.78 -5.54
CA SER A 116 0.16 -5.10 -5.37
C SER A 116 -0.94 -6.14 -5.20
N HIS A 117 -1.91 -5.89 -4.33
CA HIS A 117 -3.15 -6.68 -4.32
C HIS A 117 -4.20 -6.09 -5.26
N THR A 118 -5.18 -6.93 -5.63
CA THR A 118 -6.23 -6.60 -6.61
C THR A 118 -7.58 -6.38 -5.95
N ASP A 119 -7.85 -7.04 -4.82
CA ASP A 119 -9.09 -6.88 -4.08
C ASP A 119 -9.15 -5.57 -3.32
N VAL A 120 -10.33 -5.23 -2.86
CA VAL A 120 -10.61 -4.07 -2.02
C VAL A 120 -11.68 -4.41 -0.99
N VAL A 121 -11.74 -3.65 0.11
CA VAL A 121 -12.79 -3.82 1.13
C VAL A 121 -14.17 -3.45 0.60
N PRO A 122 -15.25 -4.02 1.18
CA PRO A 122 -16.64 -3.69 0.83
C PRO A 122 -16.95 -2.20 0.94
N VAL A 123 -17.99 -1.77 0.24
CA VAL A 123 -18.47 -0.38 0.25
C VAL A 123 -19.90 -0.27 0.76
N GLU A 124 -20.19 0.80 1.50
CA GLU A 124 -21.55 1.22 1.86
C GLU A 124 -21.96 2.34 0.91
N GLN A 125 -22.44 1.98 -0.30
CA GLN A 125 -22.66 2.93 -1.41
C GLN A 125 -23.51 4.16 -1.02
N HIS A 126 -24.46 4.01 -0.11
CA HIS A 126 -25.31 5.12 0.34
C HIS A 126 -24.57 6.20 1.17
N LYS A 127 -23.33 5.93 1.58
CA LYS A 127 -22.44 6.87 2.30
C LYS A 127 -21.42 7.54 1.38
N TRP A 128 -21.39 7.20 0.09
CA TRP A 128 -20.50 7.78 -0.88
C TRP A 128 -21.15 8.92 -1.64
N ALA A 129 -20.42 10.01 -1.86
CA ALA A 129 -20.88 11.14 -2.66
C ALA A 129 -20.96 10.82 -4.16
N TYR A 130 -20.12 9.89 -4.62
CA TYR A 130 -20.08 9.37 -6.00
C TYR A 130 -20.15 7.84 -5.97
N PRO A 131 -20.48 7.17 -7.10
CA PRO A 131 -20.37 5.70 -7.16
C PRO A 131 -18.97 5.23 -6.81
N ALA A 132 -18.83 4.32 -5.84
CA ALA A 132 -17.55 3.88 -5.31
C ALA A 132 -16.64 3.19 -6.36
N PHE A 133 -17.22 2.66 -7.43
CA PHE A 133 -16.52 2.11 -8.61
C PHE A 133 -16.76 2.97 -9.86
N GLY A 134 -17.12 4.25 -9.70
CA GLY A 134 -17.33 5.19 -10.80
C GLY A 134 -16.06 5.89 -11.27
N ALA A 135 -15.02 5.87 -10.46
CA ALA A 135 -13.75 6.60 -10.70
C ALA A 135 -13.97 8.06 -11.09
N HIS A 136 -14.87 8.74 -10.36
CA HIS A 136 -15.27 10.12 -10.65
C HIS A 136 -14.11 11.10 -10.45
N LEU A 137 -13.81 11.87 -11.50
CA LEU A 137 -12.83 12.97 -11.45
C LEU A 137 -13.56 14.29 -11.22
N ASP A 138 -13.32 14.93 -10.09
CA ASP A 138 -13.90 16.24 -9.76
C ASP A 138 -13.13 17.42 -10.39
N SER A 139 -13.67 18.63 -10.22
CA SER A 139 -13.05 19.87 -10.72
C SER A 139 -11.73 20.23 -10.03
N HIS A 140 -11.43 19.65 -8.85
CA HIS A 140 -10.19 19.83 -8.10
C HIS A 140 -9.12 18.80 -8.50
N GLY A 141 -9.47 17.86 -9.35
CA GLY A 141 -8.59 16.80 -9.83
C GLY A 141 -8.52 15.59 -8.90
N ASN A 142 -9.49 15.42 -8.00
CA ASN A 142 -9.60 14.23 -7.15
C ASN A 142 -10.34 13.11 -7.88
N ILE A 143 -9.78 11.92 -7.89
CA ILE A 143 -10.36 10.72 -8.48
C ILE A 143 -10.95 9.90 -7.33
N TYR A 144 -12.27 9.90 -7.22
CA TYR A 144 -13.02 9.21 -6.16
C TYR A 144 -13.31 7.77 -6.58
N ALA A 145 -12.73 6.82 -5.87
CA ALA A 145 -13.08 5.41 -6.00
C ALA A 145 -12.51 4.59 -4.84
N ARG A 146 -13.14 3.47 -4.51
CA ARG A 146 -12.55 2.43 -3.66
C ARG A 146 -11.34 1.84 -4.40
N GLY A 147 -10.20 1.70 -3.69
CA GLY A 147 -8.92 1.27 -4.28
C GLY A 147 -8.10 2.42 -4.86
N SER A 148 -8.57 3.68 -4.77
CA SER A 148 -7.80 4.83 -5.25
C SER A 148 -6.57 5.11 -4.39
N GLN A 149 -6.55 4.69 -3.12
CA GLN A 149 -5.38 4.72 -2.24
C GLN A 149 -4.88 3.31 -1.89
N ASP A 150 -5.80 2.34 -1.73
CA ASP A 150 -5.53 0.99 -1.26
C ASP A 150 -6.06 -0.05 -2.25
N MET A 151 -5.16 -0.69 -3.03
CA MET A 151 -3.85 -0.16 -3.48
C MET A 151 -3.76 -0.19 -5.02
N LYS A 152 -4.92 -0.13 -5.72
CA LYS A 152 -4.93 -0.14 -7.21
C LYS A 152 -4.09 0.99 -7.83
N CYS A 153 -3.99 2.15 -7.13
CA CYS A 153 -3.14 3.27 -7.55
C CYS A 153 -1.68 2.86 -7.65
N VAL A 154 -1.16 2.12 -6.67
CA VAL A 154 0.24 1.68 -6.61
C VAL A 154 0.54 0.71 -7.75
N GLY A 155 -0.32 -0.30 -7.93
CA GLY A 155 -0.18 -1.26 -9.04
C GLY A 155 -0.16 -0.59 -10.41
N MET A 156 -1.05 0.39 -10.62
CA MET A 156 -1.08 1.15 -11.87
C MET A 156 0.12 2.10 -12.02
N GLN A 157 0.60 2.71 -10.92
CA GLN A 157 1.83 3.51 -10.95
C GLN A 157 3.05 2.67 -11.34
N TYR A 158 3.15 1.43 -10.87
CA TYR A 158 4.19 0.49 -11.32
C TYR A 158 4.14 0.25 -12.83
N LEU A 159 2.95 -0.07 -13.35
CA LEU A 159 2.76 -0.32 -14.78
C LEU A 159 3.11 0.89 -15.63
N GLU A 160 2.68 2.08 -15.23
CA GLU A 160 2.96 3.32 -15.97
C GLU A 160 4.44 3.72 -15.91
N ALA A 161 5.12 3.52 -14.76
CA ALA A 161 6.56 3.74 -14.65
C ALA A 161 7.34 2.78 -15.58
N VAL A 162 6.96 1.49 -15.60
CA VAL A 162 7.56 0.51 -16.52
C VAL A 162 7.27 0.87 -17.98
N ARG A 163 6.04 1.29 -18.32
CA ARG A 163 5.66 1.75 -19.66
C ARG A 163 6.55 2.90 -20.14
N ARG A 164 6.70 3.94 -19.32
CA ARG A 164 7.56 5.10 -19.63
C ARG A 164 9.02 4.69 -19.82
N LEU A 165 9.55 3.85 -18.94
CA LEU A 165 10.92 3.38 -19.01
C LEU A 165 11.20 2.57 -20.28
N LYS A 166 10.32 1.64 -20.61
CA LYS A 166 10.46 0.86 -21.87
C LYS A 166 10.36 1.75 -23.10
N SER A 167 9.42 2.70 -23.12
CA SER A 167 9.27 3.65 -24.22
C SER A 167 10.49 4.56 -24.40
N SER A 168 11.19 4.89 -23.31
CA SER A 168 12.44 5.67 -23.36
C SER A 168 13.67 4.86 -23.77
N GLY A 169 13.52 3.56 -24.01
CA GLY A 169 14.65 2.66 -24.35
C GLY A 169 15.50 2.25 -23.14
N PHE A 170 15.03 2.51 -21.91
CA PHE A 170 15.73 2.04 -20.71
C PHE A 170 15.77 0.51 -20.67
N GLN A 171 16.93 -0.05 -20.31
CA GLN A 171 17.12 -1.49 -20.13
C GLN A 171 17.58 -1.76 -18.69
N PRO A 172 16.78 -2.47 -17.86
CA PRO A 172 17.18 -2.80 -16.51
C PRO A 172 18.32 -3.81 -16.49
N ILE A 173 19.22 -3.71 -15.52
CA ILE A 173 20.29 -4.70 -15.29
C ILE A 173 19.69 -5.93 -14.61
N ARG A 174 18.90 -5.74 -13.54
CA ARG A 174 18.19 -6.79 -12.80
C ARG A 174 16.81 -7.01 -13.37
N SER A 175 16.31 -8.23 -13.31
CA SER A 175 14.92 -8.51 -13.68
C SER A 175 13.94 -7.83 -12.71
N ILE A 176 12.83 -7.37 -13.26
CA ILE A 176 11.73 -6.77 -12.52
C ILE A 176 10.53 -7.70 -12.66
N TYR A 177 9.90 -8.00 -11.54
CA TYR A 177 8.61 -8.67 -11.51
C TYR A 177 7.55 -7.73 -10.94
N LEU A 178 6.35 -7.76 -11.50
CA LEU A 178 5.17 -7.13 -10.94
C LEU A 178 4.20 -8.26 -10.62
N ALA A 179 3.80 -8.37 -9.37
CA ALA A 179 2.80 -9.36 -8.94
C ALA A 179 1.53 -8.64 -8.46
N PHE A 180 0.40 -9.07 -9.01
CA PHE A 180 -0.92 -8.58 -8.63
C PHE A 180 -1.68 -9.77 -8.02
N ALA A 181 -1.79 -9.78 -6.70
CA ALA A 181 -2.31 -10.91 -5.95
C ALA A 181 -3.77 -10.68 -5.51
N PRO A 182 -4.56 -11.75 -5.38
CA PRO A 182 -5.88 -11.68 -4.77
C PRO A 182 -5.80 -11.69 -3.24
N ASP A 183 -6.93 -11.40 -2.59
CA ASP A 183 -7.34 -11.71 -1.21
C ASP A 183 -6.48 -11.10 -0.07
N GLU A 184 -5.75 -10.01 -0.29
CA GLU A 184 -5.02 -9.31 0.78
C GLU A 184 -5.97 -8.87 1.89
N GLU A 185 -7.08 -8.23 1.53
CA GLU A 185 -8.09 -7.65 2.42
C GLU A 185 -8.80 -8.68 3.34
N ILE A 186 -8.62 -9.94 3.05
CA ILE A 186 -9.11 -11.07 3.87
C ILE A 186 -7.98 -11.97 4.37
N GLY A 187 -6.72 -11.50 4.26
CA GLY A 187 -5.55 -12.11 4.88
C GLY A 187 -4.51 -12.68 3.94
N GLY A 188 -4.64 -12.60 2.61
CA GLY A 188 -3.62 -12.98 1.62
C GLY A 188 -3.24 -14.48 1.61
N HIS A 189 -4.09 -15.34 2.18
CA HIS A 189 -3.77 -16.76 2.35
C HIS A 189 -3.76 -17.56 1.04
N ASP A 190 -4.59 -17.19 0.10
CA ASP A 190 -4.73 -17.88 -1.18
C ASP A 190 -3.87 -17.25 -2.28
N GLY A 191 -3.52 -15.97 -2.13
CA GLY A 191 -2.65 -15.21 -3.01
C GLY A 191 -1.21 -15.18 -2.52
N ALA A 192 -0.86 -14.19 -1.70
CA ALA A 192 0.51 -13.88 -1.28
C ALA A 192 1.20 -15.02 -0.53
N GLU A 193 0.51 -15.68 0.43
CA GLU A 193 1.10 -16.78 1.21
C GLU A 193 1.50 -17.93 0.30
N LYS A 194 0.56 -18.39 -0.56
CA LYS A 194 0.85 -19.50 -1.50
C LYS A 194 1.89 -19.11 -2.54
N PHE A 195 1.88 -17.86 -3.00
CA PHE A 195 2.89 -17.36 -3.93
C PHE A 195 4.28 -17.38 -3.30
N ALA A 196 4.45 -16.83 -2.10
CA ALA A 196 5.73 -16.80 -1.39
C ALA A 196 6.28 -18.22 -1.08
N ASP A 197 5.39 -19.23 -0.98
CA ASP A 197 5.76 -20.63 -0.76
C ASP A 197 6.02 -21.41 -2.06
N SER A 198 5.69 -20.86 -3.22
CA SER A 198 5.72 -21.57 -4.51
C SER A 198 7.12 -21.74 -5.08
N ASP A 199 7.28 -22.76 -5.95
CA ASP A 199 8.48 -22.94 -6.76
C ASP A 199 8.70 -21.77 -7.73
N ILE A 200 7.61 -21.19 -8.22
CA ILE A 200 7.67 -20.01 -9.10
C ILE A 200 8.40 -18.87 -8.40
N PHE A 201 8.00 -18.55 -7.17
CA PHE A 201 8.64 -17.50 -6.39
C PHE A 201 10.13 -17.80 -6.12
N ARG A 202 10.48 -19.05 -5.79
CA ARG A 202 11.86 -19.45 -5.56
C ARG A 202 12.75 -19.22 -6.81
N THR A 203 12.22 -19.44 -8.02
CA THR A 203 12.97 -19.23 -9.27
C THR A 203 13.16 -17.77 -9.64
N MET A 204 12.39 -16.85 -9.06
CA MET A 204 12.50 -15.42 -9.36
C MET A 204 13.75 -14.77 -8.75
N ASN A 205 14.43 -15.42 -7.79
CA ASN A 205 15.60 -14.88 -7.10
C ASN A 205 15.38 -13.45 -6.58
N VAL A 206 14.30 -13.24 -5.81
CA VAL A 206 13.91 -11.91 -5.33
C VAL A 206 14.90 -11.38 -4.30
N GLY A 207 15.38 -10.16 -4.47
CA GLY A 207 16.28 -9.47 -3.54
C GLY A 207 15.60 -8.41 -2.68
N ILE A 208 14.51 -7.86 -3.14
CA ILE A 208 13.71 -6.81 -2.47
C ILE A 208 12.26 -6.89 -2.94
N VAL A 209 11.33 -6.65 -2.02
CA VAL A 209 9.91 -6.46 -2.31
C VAL A 209 9.51 -5.03 -1.99
N LEU A 210 8.80 -4.38 -2.90
CA LEU A 210 8.05 -3.16 -2.63
C LEU A 210 6.57 -3.50 -2.62
N ASP A 211 5.91 -3.11 -1.56
CA ASP A 211 4.49 -3.37 -1.30
C ASP A 211 3.78 -2.06 -0.91
N GLU A 212 2.53 -2.13 -0.53
CA GLU A 212 1.73 -0.99 -0.14
C GLU A 212 2.27 -0.23 1.08
N GLY A 213 1.97 1.07 1.12
CA GLY A 213 2.14 1.94 2.26
C GLY A 213 0.87 2.78 2.48
N LEU A 214 0.98 3.88 3.18
CA LEU A 214 -0.12 4.80 3.45
C LEU A 214 0.07 6.13 2.74
N ALA A 215 -1.04 6.79 2.45
CA ALA A 215 -1.04 8.21 2.13
C ALA A 215 -0.43 9.04 3.27
N SER A 216 0.09 10.22 2.94
CA SER A 216 0.62 11.18 3.88
C SER A 216 -0.08 12.52 3.75
N PRO A 217 -0.65 13.05 4.83
CA PRO A 217 -1.19 14.43 4.83
C PRO A 217 -0.11 15.50 4.65
N SER A 218 1.16 15.14 4.85
CA SER A 218 2.32 16.02 4.67
C SER A 218 2.97 15.84 3.29
N GLU A 219 3.97 16.69 2.99
CA GLU A 219 4.78 16.57 1.78
C GLU A 219 5.76 15.38 1.77
N LYS A 220 5.93 14.68 2.91
CA LYS A 220 6.84 13.55 3.05
C LYS A 220 6.10 12.24 2.82
N TYR A 221 6.68 11.37 2.00
CA TYR A 221 6.22 10.00 1.85
C TYR A 221 6.56 9.16 3.07
N ARG A 222 5.71 8.20 3.40
CA ARG A 222 5.84 7.32 4.57
C ARG A 222 6.39 5.96 4.15
N PRO A 223 7.63 5.60 4.52
CA PRO A 223 8.17 4.27 4.26
C PRO A 223 7.96 3.36 5.47
N PHE A 224 7.49 2.13 5.23
CA PHE A 224 7.21 1.14 6.27
C PHE A 224 8.21 -0.01 6.17
N PHE A 225 8.95 -0.22 7.26
CA PHE A 225 9.96 -1.29 7.34
C PHE A 225 9.46 -2.55 8.04
N ALA A 226 8.29 -2.50 8.64
CA ALA A 226 7.63 -3.56 9.36
C ALA A 226 6.12 -3.30 9.43
N GLU A 227 5.38 -4.25 9.99
CA GLU A 227 3.94 -4.17 10.21
C GLU A 227 3.56 -4.81 11.54
N ARG A 228 2.32 -4.56 12.02
CA ARG A 228 1.80 -5.23 13.22
C ARG A 228 1.12 -6.54 12.85
N SER A 229 1.42 -7.60 13.60
CA SER A 229 0.81 -8.93 13.43
C SER A 229 -0.59 -8.97 14.06
N PRO A 230 -1.63 -9.45 13.35
CA PRO A 230 -2.98 -9.57 13.88
C PRO A 230 -3.09 -10.79 14.80
N TRP A 231 -3.69 -10.57 15.98
CA TRP A 231 -4.05 -11.62 16.94
C TRP A 231 -5.52 -11.46 17.32
N TRP A 232 -6.36 -12.42 17.02
CA TRP A 232 -7.74 -12.40 17.42
C TRP A 232 -7.92 -13.22 18.69
N LEU A 233 -8.42 -12.57 19.73
CA LEU A 233 -8.63 -13.12 21.04
C LEU A 233 -10.12 -13.19 21.35
N VAL A 234 -10.59 -14.38 21.76
CA VAL A 234 -11.92 -14.55 22.37
C VAL A 234 -11.75 -14.95 23.81
N ILE A 235 -12.35 -14.23 24.72
CA ILE A 235 -12.39 -14.53 26.15
C ILE A 235 -13.80 -14.99 26.50
N LYS A 236 -13.91 -16.15 27.18
CA LYS A 236 -15.15 -16.69 27.72
C LYS A 236 -15.09 -16.72 29.24
N ALA A 237 -16.13 -16.22 29.87
CA ALA A 237 -16.33 -16.29 31.31
C ALA A 237 -17.51 -17.18 31.64
N PHE A 238 -17.33 -18.02 32.64
CA PHE A 238 -18.37 -18.88 33.18
C PHE A 238 -18.72 -18.45 34.59
N GLY A 239 -19.96 -18.69 34.99
CA GLY A 239 -20.41 -18.33 36.33
C GLY A 239 -21.72 -19.01 36.73
N ALA A 240 -22.10 -18.83 37.98
CA ALA A 240 -23.34 -19.39 38.48
C ALA A 240 -24.57 -18.75 37.79
N PRO A 241 -25.39 -19.52 37.09
CA PRO A 241 -26.68 -19.02 36.63
C PRO A 241 -27.65 -18.86 37.82
N GLY A 242 -28.67 -18.05 37.66
CA GLY A 242 -29.67 -17.95 38.69
C GLY A 242 -30.57 -16.73 38.58
N HIS A 243 -31.38 -16.55 39.62
CA HIS A 243 -32.36 -15.47 39.62
C HIS A 243 -31.71 -14.09 39.69
N GLY A 244 -32.05 -13.21 38.76
CA GLY A 244 -31.45 -11.88 38.60
C GLY A 244 -31.52 -10.97 39.84
N ALA A 245 -32.42 -11.24 40.79
CA ALA A 245 -32.52 -10.51 42.06
C ALA A 245 -31.52 -10.97 43.12
N LYS A 246 -30.77 -12.04 42.89
CA LYS A 246 -29.79 -12.54 43.86
C LYS A 246 -28.40 -11.96 43.59
N LEU A 247 -27.64 -11.71 44.67
CA LEU A 247 -26.24 -11.32 44.59
C LEU A 247 -25.37 -12.58 44.45
N TYR A 248 -24.52 -12.59 43.45
CA TYR A 248 -23.53 -13.65 43.20
C TYR A 248 -22.15 -13.02 43.03
N ASP A 249 -21.16 -13.46 43.78
CA ASP A 249 -19.79 -12.97 43.69
C ASP A 249 -19.06 -13.44 42.41
N ASN A 250 -19.60 -14.48 41.75
CA ASN A 250 -18.96 -15.18 40.66
C ASN A 250 -19.96 -15.42 39.52
N SER A 251 -20.64 -14.39 39.03
CA SER A 251 -21.45 -14.49 37.83
C SER A 251 -20.56 -14.39 36.57
N ALA A 252 -20.96 -14.99 35.45
CA ALA A 252 -20.25 -14.89 34.19
C ALA A 252 -20.08 -13.43 33.74
N MET A 253 -21.12 -12.61 33.95
CA MET A 253 -21.08 -11.20 33.59
C MET A 253 -20.05 -10.41 34.40
N GLU A 254 -20.02 -10.57 35.72
CA GLU A 254 -19.07 -9.89 36.61
C GLU A 254 -17.61 -10.30 36.29
N ASN A 255 -17.37 -11.59 36.01
CA ASN A 255 -16.07 -12.08 35.65
C ASN A 255 -15.60 -11.47 34.32
N LEU A 256 -16.48 -11.42 33.29
CA LEU A 256 -16.15 -10.82 32.00
C LEU A 256 -15.94 -9.30 32.12
N LEU A 257 -16.75 -8.57 32.91
CA LEU A 257 -16.57 -7.13 33.08
C LEU A 257 -15.23 -6.79 33.74
N LYS A 258 -14.77 -7.55 34.74
CA LYS A 258 -13.45 -7.39 35.37
C LYS A 258 -12.32 -7.63 34.34
N SER A 259 -12.49 -8.60 33.44
CA SER A 259 -11.57 -8.86 32.33
C SER A 259 -11.53 -7.66 31.38
N ILE A 260 -12.68 -7.22 30.90
CA ILE A 260 -12.79 -6.09 29.97
C ILE A 260 -12.18 -4.82 30.59
N GLU A 261 -12.37 -4.59 31.87
CA GLU A 261 -11.74 -3.45 32.56
C GLU A 261 -10.21 -3.54 32.56
N SER A 262 -9.64 -4.73 32.79
CA SER A 262 -8.19 -4.94 32.70
C SER A 262 -7.65 -4.71 31.29
N VAL A 263 -8.33 -5.23 30.26
CA VAL A 263 -8.00 -4.98 28.85
C VAL A 263 -8.06 -3.48 28.53
N ARG A 264 -9.11 -2.79 28.99
CA ARG A 264 -9.28 -1.34 28.75
C ARG A 264 -8.16 -0.51 29.40
N ARG A 265 -7.71 -0.86 30.61
CA ARG A 265 -6.57 -0.20 31.26
C ARG A 265 -5.29 -0.39 30.44
N PHE A 266 -5.03 -1.61 29.96
CA PHE A 266 -3.89 -1.85 29.08
C PHE A 266 -4.00 -1.04 27.79
N ARG A 267 -5.16 -1.08 27.12
CA ARG A 267 -5.40 -0.28 25.91
C ARG A 267 -5.13 1.21 26.15
N ALA A 268 -5.62 1.76 27.27
CA ALA A 268 -5.39 3.15 27.61
C ALA A 268 -3.90 3.47 27.76
N SER A 269 -3.12 2.62 28.45
CA SER A 269 -1.68 2.81 28.61
C SER A 269 -0.93 2.83 27.26
N GLN A 270 -1.33 2.00 26.32
CA GLN A 270 -0.74 2.00 24.97
C GLN A 270 -1.14 3.27 24.20
N PHE A 271 -2.37 3.69 24.30
CA PHE A 271 -2.87 4.90 23.65
C PHE A 271 -2.25 6.19 24.22
N ASP A 272 -1.96 6.21 25.52
CA ASP A 272 -1.29 7.35 26.17
C ASP A 272 0.15 7.52 25.66
N LEU A 273 0.86 6.44 25.32
CA LEU A 273 2.17 6.51 24.66
C LEU A 273 2.09 7.22 23.30
N VAL A 274 1.06 6.92 22.52
CA VAL A 274 0.84 7.57 21.23
C VAL A 274 0.44 9.02 21.39
N LYS A 275 -0.52 9.34 22.28
CA LYS A 275 -0.98 10.70 22.53
C LYS A 275 0.11 11.63 23.06
N SER A 276 1.03 11.10 23.83
CA SER A 276 2.18 11.85 24.36
C SER A 276 3.32 12.01 23.35
N GLY A 277 3.22 11.40 22.16
CA GLY A 277 4.27 11.42 21.13
C GLY A 277 5.51 10.61 21.50
N LEU A 278 5.43 9.73 22.53
CA LEU A 278 6.53 8.84 22.91
C LEU A 278 6.68 7.64 21.96
N LYS A 279 5.60 7.25 21.33
CA LYS A 279 5.52 6.14 20.35
C LYS A 279 4.63 6.52 19.19
N GLU A 280 4.94 5.98 18.02
CA GLU A 280 4.01 6.01 16.89
C GLU A 280 2.97 4.90 17.03
N GLU A 281 1.87 5.00 16.28
CA GLU A 281 0.77 4.04 16.35
C GLU A 281 1.22 2.61 16.02
N GLY A 282 2.12 2.44 15.06
CA GLY A 282 2.69 1.14 14.68
C GLY A 282 3.61 0.52 15.75
N GLU A 283 4.09 1.29 16.73
CA GLU A 283 5.04 0.85 17.76
C GLU A 283 4.39 0.37 19.05
N VAL A 284 3.05 0.41 19.15
CA VAL A 284 2.31 0.00 20.33
C VAL A 284 1.41 -1.19 20.04
N ILE A 285 1.08 -1.98 21.09
CA ILE A 285 0.08 -3.03 20.97
C ILE A 285 -1.30 -2.38 21.05
N SER A 286 -2.07 -2.45 19.96
CA SER A 286 -3.47 -2.03 20.02
C SER A 286 -4.38 -3.19 20.40
N VAL A 287 -5.43 -2.90 21.14
CA VAL A 287 -6.47 -3.87 21.53
C VAL A 287 -7.83 -3.20 21.40
N ASN A 288 -8.66 -3.70 20.51
CA ASN A 288 -10.02 -3.21 20.33
C ASN A 288 -11.02 -4.33 20.54
N MET A 289 -12.02 -4.10 21.39
CA MET A 289 -13.15 -5.02 21.56
C MET A 289 -14.04 -4.93 20.32
N VAL A 290 -14.27 -6.06 19.66
CA VAL A 290 -15.01 -6.12 18.39
C VAL A 290 -16.41 -6.73 18.56
N PHE A 291 -16.62 -7.54 19.60
CA PHE A 291 -17.95 -8.00 19.99
C PHE A 291 -18.05 -8.29 21.50
N LEU A 292 -19.27 -8.25 22.00
CA LEU A 292 -19.65 -8.65 23.34
C LEU A 292 -20.96 -9.44 23.24
N LYS A 293 -20.99 -10.66 23.80
CA LYS A 293 -22.14 -11.53 23.76
C LYS A 293 -22.43 -12.09 25.16
N ALA A 294 -23.62 -11.82 25.68
CA ALA A 294 -24.06 -12.24 27.00
C ALA A 294 -25.59 -12.17 27.10
N GLY A 295 -26.13 -12.82 28.14
CA GLY A 295 -27.57 -12.88 28.39
C GLY A 295 -28.26 -14.08 27.73
N THR A 296 -29.47 -14.41 28.20
CA THR A 296 -30.29 -15.49 27.65
C THR A 296 -31.32 -14.90 26.69
N PRO A 297 -31.26 -15.19 25.37
CA PRO A 297 -32.23 -14.71 24.41
C PRO A 297 -33.65 -15.19 24.69
N SER A 298 -34.64 -14.37 24.36
CA SER A 298 -36.08 -14.71 24.37
C SER A 298 -36.73 -14.16 23.09
N PRO A 299 -37.96 -14.59 22.76
CA PRO A 299 -38.67 -14.05 21.58
C PRO A 299 -38.89 -12.53 21.61
N THR A 300 -38.89 -11.92 22.81
CA THR A 300 -39.09 -10.48 23.03
C THR A 300 -37.82 -9.73 23.41
N GLY A 301 -36.64 -10.34 23.22
CA GLY A 301 -35.35 -9.75 23.57
C GLY A 301 -34.54 -10.65 24.48
N PHE A 302 -34.39 -10.31 25.78
CA PHE A 302 -33.62 -11.11 26.73
C PHE A 302 -34.47 -11.43 27.98
N VAL A 303 -34.14 -12.54 28.66
CA VAL A 303 -34.74 -12.94 29.93
C VAL A 303 -34.11 -12.10 31.05
N MET A 304 -34.77 -11.05 31.50
CA MET A 304 -34.23 -10.04 32.41
C MET A 304 -34.03 -10.54 33.85
N ASN A 305 -34.77 -11.55 34.28
CA ASN A 305 -34.69 -12.10 35.65
C ASN A 305 -33.80 -13.35 35.76
N LEU A 306 -32.97 -13.60 34.74
CA LEU A 306 -32.04 -14.75 34.71
C LEU A 306 -30.62 -14.28 34.47
N GLN A 307 -29.70 -14.63 35.39
CA GLN A 307 -28.26 -14.45 35.16
C GLN A 307 -27.74 -15.55 34.22
N PRO A 308 -27.02 -15.20 33.14
CA PRO A 308 -26.48 -16.19 32.22
C PRO A 308 -25.31 -16.97 32.85
N SER A 309 -25.15 -18.23 32.46
CA SER A 309 -24.03 -19.08 32.89
C SER A 309 -22.72 -18.79 32.09
N GLU A 310 -22.83 -18.12 30.96
CA GLU A 310 -21.71 -17.80 30.05
C GLU A 310 -21.82 -16.38 29.52
N ALA A 311 -20.63 -15.78 29.30
CA ALA A 311 -20.48 -14.51 28.60
C ALA A 311 -19.16 -14.52 27.83
N GLU A 312 -19.12 -13.88 26.66
CA GLU A 312 -17.91 -13.84 25.83
C GLU A 312 -17.67 -12.46 25.21
N ALA A 313 -16.40 -12.12 25.01
CA ALA A 313 -15.98 -10.93 24.30
C ALA A 313 -14.83 -11.26 23.34
N GLY A 314 -14.85 -10.63 22.17
CA GLY A 314 -13.81 -10.74 21.17
C GLY A 314 -13.00 -9.47 21.03
N PHE A 315 -11.70 -9.63 20.77
CA PHE A 315 -10.75 -8.53 20.64
C PHE A 315 -9.88 -8.72 19.40
N ASP A 316 -9.71 -7.64 18.64
CA ASP A 316 -8.65 -7.50 17.63
C ASP A 316 -7.43 -6.89 18.33
N ILE A 317 -6.34 -7.65 18.37
CA ILE A 317 -5.05 -7.22 18.91
C ILE A 317 -4.08 -7.09 17.72
N ARG A 318 -3.32 -5.99 17.71
CA ARG A 318 -2.24 -5.80 16.74
C ARG A 318 -0.91 -5.69 17.48
N VAL A 319 0.02 -6.59 17.17
CA VAL A 319 1.28 -6.79 17.90
C VAL A 319 2.44 -6.32 17.01
N PRO A 320 3.20 -5.27 17.40
CA PRO A 320 4.38 -4.86 16.64
C PRO A 320 5.51 -5.90 16.77
N PRO A 321 6.40 -6.02 15.78
CA PRO A 321 7.50 -7.00 15.80
C PRO A 321 8.54 -6.71 16.90
N THR A 322 8.48 -5.54 17.52
CA THR A 322 9.34 -5.12 18.63
C THR A 322 8.77 -5.46 20.01
N ALA A 323 7.52 -5.95 20.08
CA ALA A 323 6.91 -6.37 21.34
C ALA A 323 7.35 -7.79 21.71
N ASP A 324 7.27 -8.10 23.00
CA ASP A 324 7.44 -9.45 23.54
C ASP A 324 6.10 -10.20 23.50
N PRO A 325 5.90 -11.16 22.58
CA PRO A 325 4.64 -11.87 22.45
C PRO A 325 4.38 -12.79 23.64
N GLU A 326 5.41 -13.34 24.29
CA GLU A 326 5.25 -14.20 25.45
C GLU A 326 4.74 -13.42 26.66
N SER A 327 5.20 -12.19 26.82
CA SER A 327 4.70 -11.29 27.87
C SER A 327 3.22 -10.96 27.65
N LEU A 328 2.81 -10.77 26.40
CA LEU A 328 1.39 -10.54 26.07
C LEU A 328 0.55 -11.80 26.34
N GLU A 329 1.02 -12.99 25.99
CA GLU A 329 0.32 -14.25 26.26
C GLU A 329 0.18 -14.49 27.77
N ARG A 330 1.23 -14.24 28.56
CA ARG A 330 1.13 -14.29 30.04
C ARG A 330 0.09 -13.34 30.56
N ARG A 331 0.05 -12.11 30.06
CA ARG A 331 -0.97 -11.10 30.44
C ARG A 331 -2.38 -11.58 30.12
N ILE A 332 -2.59 -12.17 28.95
CA ILE A 332 -3.88 -12.75 28.57
C ILE A 332 -4.27 -13.85 29.56
N ALA A 333 -3.37 -14.77 29.87
CA ALA A 333 -3.65 -15.91 30.74
C ALA A 333 -3.87 -15.51 32.20
N GLU A 334 -3.08 -14.58 32.74
CA GLU A 334 -3.04 -14.26 34.17
C GLU A 334 -3.90 -13.08 34.55
N GLU A 335 -4.02 -12.04 33.68
CA GLU A 335 -4.73 -10.81 33.99
C GLU A 335 -6.11 -10.74 33.32
N TRP A 336 -6.18 -11.11 32.02
CA TRP A 336 -7.39 -10.91 31.21
C TRP A 336 -8.35 -12.09 31.30
N ALA A 337 -7.83 -13.31 31.29
CA ALA A 337 -8.66 -14.52 31.33
C ALA A 337 -8.15 -15.55 32.38
N PRO A 338 -7.96 -15.17 33.66
CA PRO A 338 -7.42 -16.09 34.65
C PRO A 338 -8.41 -17.23 34.97
N VAL A 339 -7.89 -18.45 35.01
CA VAL A 339 -8.66 -19.66 35.38
C VAL A 339 -9.28 -19.53 36.76
N SER A 340 -8.63 -18.81 37.70
CA SER A 340 -9.14 -18.56 39.05
C SER A 340 -10.47 -17.78 39.08
N ARG A 341 -10.83 -17.13 37.95
CA ARG A 341 -12.13 -16.46 37.78
C ARG A 341 -13.07 -17.25 36.83
N ASN A 342 -12.89 -18.53 36.71
CA ASN A 342 -13.64 -19.38 35.77
C ASN A 342 -13.66 -18.84 34.34
N MET A 343 -12.51 -18.46 33.84
CA MET A 343 -12.36 -17.92 32.51
C MET A 343 -11.50 -18.81 31.61
N THR A 344 -11.79 -18.79 30.35
CA THR A 344 -10.97 -19.40 29.29
C THR A 344 -10.74 -18.39 28.18
N TYR A 345 -9.72 -18.63 27.39
CA TYR A 345 -9.49 -17.84 26.20
C TYR A 345 -9.07 -18.69 25.03
N GLN A 346 -9.30 -18.17 23.83
CA GLN A 346 -8.83 -18.74 22.57
C GLN A 346 -8.13 -17.63 21.78
N LEU A 347 -6.84 -17.85 21.51
CA LEU A 347 -6.06 -17.06 20.56
C LEU A 347 -6.05 -17.73 19.18
N GLY A 348 -6.07 -16.92 18.12
CA GLY A 348 -5.92 -17.43 16.77
C GLY A 348 -7.18 -18.08 16.20
N GLN A 349 -8.35 -17.71 16.70
CA GLN A 349 -9.59 -18.05 16.03
C GLN A 349 -9.52 -17.58 14.57
N PHE A 350 -9.97 -18.40 13.61
CA PHE A 350 -9.85 -18.12 12.18
C PHE A 350 -8.42 -17.97 11.65
N LYS A 351 -7.43 -18.65 12.25
CA LYS A 351 -6.01 -18.60 11.91
C LYS A 351 -5.32 -17.23 12.12
N GLN A 352 -5.94 -16.32 12.85
CA GLN A 352 -5.40 -14.99 13.10
C GLN A 352 -4.59 -14.90 14.40
N LYS A 353 -3.49 -15.66 14.45
CA LYS A 353 -2.36 -15.46 15.37
C LYS A 353 -1.09 -15.49 14.53
N ALA A 354 -0.83 -14.40 13.82
CA ALA A 354 0.36 -14.29 13.00
C ALA A 354 1.61 -14.20 13.89
N THR A 355 2.71 -14.81 13.45
CA THR A 355 3.99 -14.69 14.13
C THR A 355 4.55 -13.27 14.01
N VAL A 356 5.34 -12.86 14.99
CA VAL A 356 6.16 -11.64 14.96
C VAL A 356 7.63 -11.93 14.63
N TYR A 357 7.96 -13.21 14.38
CA TYR A 357 9.31 -13.67 14.05
C TYR A 357 9.35 -14.35 12.70
N ASP A 358 10.47 -14.20 12.01
CA ASP A 358 10.77 -14.92 10.77
C ASP A 358 11.14 -16.39 11.04
N SER A 359 11.38 -17.15 9.98
CA SER A 359 11.77 -18.56 10.06
C SER A 359 13.12 -18.81 10.77
N PHE A 360 13.88 -17.75 11.04
CA PHE A 360 15.17 -17.78 11.73
C PHE A 360 15.07 -17.29 13.18
N GLY A 361 13.87 -17.01 13.69
CA GLY A 361 13.63 -16.48 15.04
C GLY A 361 13.96 -14.99 15.22
N ARG A 362 14.11 -14.23 14.13
CA ARG A 362 14.36 -12.80 14.17
C ARG A 362 13.04 -12.01 14.05
N PRO A 363 12.93 -10.83 14.64
CA PRO A 363 11.74 -9.98 14.46
C PRO A 363 11.44 -9.75 12.97
N LEU A 364 10.15 -9.82 12.61
CA LEU A 364 9.65 -9.57 11.23
C LEU A 364 9.78 -8.10 10.85
N LEU A 365 10.98 -7.67 10.54
CA LEU A 365 11.26 -6.32 10.09
C LEU A 365 12.34 -6.29 9.01
N THR A 366 12.26 -5.30 8.15
CA THR A 366 13.29 -4.95 7.17
C THR A 366 14.27 -3.97 7.82
N LYS A 367 15.57 -4.27 7.77
CA LYS A 367 16.59 -3.38 8.32
C LYS A 367 16.62 -2.06 7.56
N THR A 368 16.76 -0.95 8.31
CA THR A 368 16.82 0.42 7.78
C THR A 368 18.21 1.05 7.90
N ASP A 369 19.19 0.25 8.27
CA ASP A 369 20.60 0.65 8.40
C ASP A 369 21.43 0.24 7.18
N ASN A 370 22.71 0.54 7.20
CA ASN A 370 23.67 0.28 6.12
C ASN A 370 23.86 -1.21 5.78
N SER A 371 23.33 -2.14 6.58
CA SER A 371 23.36 -3.58 6.25
C SER A 371 22.30 -3.96 5.19
N ASN A 372 21.37 -3.07 4.92
CA ASN A 372 20.37 -3.23 3.87
C ASN A 372 20.54 -2.15 2.79
N PRO A 373 21.21 -2.44 1.69
CA PRO A 373 21.46 -1.45 0.64
C PRO A 373 20.17 -0.91 0.00
N TRP A 374 19.09 -1.71 -0.01
CA TRP A 374 17.81 -1.33 -0.61
C TRP A 374 17.15 -0.13 0.08
N TRP A 375 17.41 0.03 1.39
CA TRP A 375 16.89 1.19 2.13
C TRP A 375 17.56 2.50 1.66
N ALA A 376 18.89 2.52 1.63
CA ALA A 376 19.63 3.69 1.15
C ALA A 376 19.29 4.04 -0.32
N LEU A 377 19.09 3.00 -1.15
CA LEU A 377 18.67 3.17 -2.55
C LEU A 377 17.25 3.75 -2.67
N LEU A 378 16.32 3.43 -1.74
CA LEU A 378 15.00 4.07 -1.70
C LEU A 378 15.12 5.57 -1.42
N GLU A 379 15.92 5.94 -0.41
CA GLU A 379 16.16 7.35 -0.07
C GLU A 379 16.76 8.12 -1.25
N GLU A 380 17.76 7.54 -1.90
CA GLU A 380 18.39 8.10 -3.10
C GLU A 380 17.37 8.28 -4.24
N ALA A 381 16.57 7.27 -4.50
CA ALA A 381 15.58 7.28 -5.59
C ALA A 381 14.51 8.35 -5.39
N VAL A 382 13.95 8.41 -4.18
CA VAL A 382 12.93 9.42 -3.83
C VAL A 382 13.50 10.83 -3.94
N LYS A 383 14.74 11.05 -3.46
CA LYS A 383 15.44 12.34 -3.58
C LYS A 383 15.69 12.72 -5.04
N LYS A 384 16.13 11.78 -5.89
CA LYS A 384 16.36 12.02 -7.33
C LYS A 384 15.09 12.46 -8.06
N ALA A 385 13.93 11.98 -7.63
CA ALA A 385 12.63 12.39 -8.16
C ALA A 385 12.03 13.63 -7.46
N ASN A 386 12.85 14.41 -6.74
CA ASN A 386 12.42 15.58 -5.96
C ASN A 386 11.32 15.27 -4.94
N GLY A 387 11.28 14.04 -4.42
CA GLY A 387 10.43 13.64 -3.31
C GLY A 387 11.13 13.83 -1.97
N LYS A 388 10.36 13.76 -0.89
CA LYS A 388 10.86 13.80 0.48
C LYS A 388 10.42 12.54 1.21
N LEU A 389 11.35 11.74 1.70
CA LEU A 389 11.05 10.57 2.50
C LEU A 389 10.90 10.96 3.97
N GLY A 390 9.91 10.39 4.66
CA GLY A 390 9.72 10.49 6.10
C GLY A 390 10.68 9.57 6.86
N LYS A 391 10.55 9.55 8.19
CA LYS A 391 11.25 8.56 9.02
C LYS A 391 10.69 7.16 8.74
N PRO A 392 11.47 6.09 8.99
CA PRO A 392 10.96 4.72 8.93
C PRO A 392 9.85 4.49 9.95
N GLU A 393 8.78 3.82 9.53
CA GLU A 393 7.62 3.53 10.38
C GLU A 393 7.28 2.03 10.38
N ILE A 394 6.57 1.57 11.42
CA ILE A 394 5.89 0.28 11.44
C ILE A 394 4.45 0.50 10.95
N PHE A 395 4.02 -0.24 9.95
CA PHE A 395 2.66 -0.14 9.42
C PHE A 395 1.64 -0.50 10.52
N PRO A 396 0.62 0.33 10.72
CA PRO A 396 -0.30 0.16 11.86
C PRO A 396 -1.29 -1.01 11.70
N ALA A 397 -1.41 -1.58 10.52
CA ALA A 397 -2.17 -2.79 10.24
C ALA A 397 -1.22 -3.94 9.83
N ALA A 398 -1.71 -4.91 9.07
CA ALA A 398 -0.92 -5.96 8.45
C ALA A 398 -1.02 -5.83 6.94
N THR A 399 -0.01 -6.27 6.21
CA THR A 399 0.05 -6.32 4.75
C THR A 399 0.58 -7.68 4.27
N ASP A 400 0.56 -7.94 2.99
CA ASP A 400 1.14 -9.15 2.41
C ASP A 400 2.68 -9.19 2.51
N SER A 401 3.34 -8.07 2.82
CA SER A 401 4.78 -7.99 3.11
C SER A 401 5.24 -9.00 4.16
N ARG A 402 4.37 -9.39 5.09
CA ARG A 402 4.67 -10.38 6.13
C ARG A 402 5.11 -11.73 5.55
N TYR A 403 4.49 -12.18 4.46
CA TYR A 403 4.81 -13.46 3.84
C TYR A 403 6.21 -13.47 3.23
N PHE A 404 6.65 -12.35 2.67
CA PHE A 404 8.00 -12.19 2.13
C PHE A 404 9.03 -12.03 3.25
N ARG A 405 8.72 -11.25 4.29
CA ARG A 405 9.57 -11.14 5.50
C ARG A 405 9.73 -12.47 6.22
N LEU A 406 8.70 -13.32 6.26
CA LEU A 406 8.80 -14.69 6.78
C LEU A 406 9.86 -15.54 6.07
N LYS A 407 10.12 -15.29 4.78
CA LYS A 407 11.18 -15.92 3.99
C LYS A 407 12.55 -15.26 4.21
N GLY A 408 12.66 -14.27 5.09
CA GLY A 408 13.88 -13.51 5.34
C GLY A 408 14.21 -12.45 4.28
N LEU A 409 13.27 -12.14 3.39
CA LEU A 409 13.46 -11.13 2.36
C LEU A 409 13.17 -9.72 2.91
N PRO A 410 13.97 -8.71 2.55
CA PRO A 410 13.62 -7.34 2.80
C PRO A 410 12.34 -6.97 2.02
N SER A 411 11.36 -6.39 2.71
CA SER A 411 10.12 -5.88 2.12
C SER A 411 9.82 -4.51 2.70
N ILE A 412 9.60 -3.53 1.84
CA ILE A 412 9.34 -2.14 2.21
C ILE A 412 7.95 -1.76 1.74
N GLY A 413 7.09 -1.35 2.67
CA GLY A 413 5.80 -0.77 2.36
C GLY A 413 5.97 0.69 1.94
N PHE A 414 5.47 1.05 0.74
CA PHE A 414 5.66 2.37 0.20
C PHE A 414 4.59 2.75 -0.82
N SER A 415 3.83 3.80 -0.53
CA SER A 415 2.86 4.40 -1.46
C SER A 415 3.19 5.90 -1.62
N PRO A 416 3.58 6.37 -2.81
CA PRO A 416 4.01 7.75 -3.01
C PRO A 416 2.82 8.71 -3.13
N MET A 417 2.04 8.85 -2.06
CA MET A 417 0.86 9.69 -1.95
C MET A 417 1.07 10.77 -0.89
N ALA A 418 1.86 11.80 -1.20
CA ALA A 418 2.04 12.98 -0.34
C ALA A 418 0.86 13.94 -0.46
N ASN A 419 0.70 14.85 0.52
CA ASN A 419 -0.37 15.86 0.57
C ASN A 419 -1.77 15.26 0.35
N THR A 420 -1.98 14.05 0.83
CA THR A 420 -3.19 13.25 0.65
C THR A 420 -3.71 12.81 2.01
N PRO A 421 -4.98 13.04 2.35
CA PRO A 421 -5.56 12.54 3.59
C PRO A 421 -5.56 11.00 3.57
N ILE A 422 -5.46 10.37 4.73
CA ILE A 422 -5.49 8.91 4.86
C ILE A 422 -6.95 8.49 4.86
N LEU A 423 -7.41 7.85 3.78
CA LEU A 423 -8.81 7.47 3.57
C LEU A 423 -8.98 5.99 3.20
N LEU A 424 -7.93 5.16 3.33
CA LEU A 424 -8.07 3.73 3.10
C LEU A 424 -9.19 3.17 4.01
N HIS A 425 -10.04 2.30 3.47
CA HIS A 425 -11.25 1.73 4.09
C HIS A 425 -12.33 2.75 4.47
N ASP A 426 -12.11 4.05 4.29
CA ASP A 426 -13.09 5.10 4.57
C ASP A 426 -14.06 5.33 3.39
N HIS A 427 -15.12 6.08 3.63
CA HIS A 427 -16.03 6.52 2.57
C HIS A 427 -15.40 7.70 1.80
N ASN A 428 -15.75 7.81 0.51
CA ASN A 428 -15.23 8.86 -0.37
C ASN A 428 -13.69 8.86 -0.48
N GLU A 429 -13.09 7.68 -0.45
CA GLU A 429 -11.67 7.50 -0.76
C GLU A 429 -11.35 8.15 -2.10
N PHE A 430 -10.28 8.95 -2.16
CA PHE A 430 -9.84 9.60 -3.40
C PHE A 430 -8.33 9.75 -3.44
N LEU A 431 -7.80 9.85 -4.66
CA LEU A 431 -6.43 10.29 -4.90
C LEU A 431 -6.44 11.43 -5.92
N ASN A 432 -5.71 12.51 -5.62
CA ASN A 432 -5.58 13.63 -6.54
C ASN A 432 -4.71 13.22 -7.75
N ARG A 433 -5.17 13.55 -8.97
CA ARG A 433 -4.48 13.20 -10.22
C ARG A 433 -3.03 13.68 -10.27
N ALA A 434 -2.72 14.85 -9.69
CA ALA A 434 -1.35 15.36 -9.66
C ALA A 434 -0.45 14.52 -8.74
N GLN A 435 -0.96 14.06 -7.59
CA GLN A 435 -0.23 13.16 -6.69
C GLN A 435 -0.08 11.77 -7.32
N TYR A 436 -1.10 11.26 -8.00
CA TYR A 436 -1.01 10.01 -8.74
C TYR A 436 0.10 10.05 -9.81
N LEU A 437 0.13 11.10 -10.65
CA LEU A 437 1.15 11.28 -11.68
C LEU A 437 2.55 11.45 -11.07
N LYS A 438 2.66 12.20 -9.96
CA LYS A 438 3.92 12.35 -9.23
C LYS A 438 4.43 11.02 -8.67
N GLY A 439 3.51 10.15 -8.22
CA GLY A 439 3.85 8.79 -7.78
C GLY A 439 4.50 7.95 -8.87
N ILE A 440 4.08 8.11 -10.13
CA ILE A 440 4.72 7.44 -11.28
C ILE A 440 6.18 7.89 -11.44
N ASP A 441 6.45 9.22 -11.30
CA ASP A 441 7.81 9.75 -11.38
C ASP A 441 8.72 9.16 -10.27
N ILE A 442 8.15 8.99 -9.07
CA ILE A 442 8.85 8.37 -7.94
C ILE A 442 9.19 6.91 -8.23
N TYR A 443 8.21 6.11 -8.72
CA TYR A 443 8.47 4.70 -9.05
C TYR A 443 9.39 4.53 -10.25
N GLU A 444 9.33 5.42 -11.25
CA GLU A 444 10.29 5.44 -12.34
C GLU A 444 11.73 5.61 -11.81
N SER A 445 11.93 6.53 -10.86
CA SER A 445 13.22 6.74 -10.20
C SER A 445 13.65 5.52 -9.38
N ILE A 446 12.75 4.93 -8.59
CA ILE A 446 13.03 3.73 -7.79
C ILE A 446 13.47 2.57 -8.69
N ILE A 447 12.73 2.32 -9.76
CA ILE A 447 13.06 1.26 -10.72
C ILE A 447 14.45 1.49 -11.32
N LYS A 448 14.76 2.71 -11.76
CA LYS A 448 16.09 3.05 -12.29
C LYS A 448 17.20 2.79 -11.30
N VAL A 449 17.04 3.27 -10.06
CA VAL A 449 18.07 3.15 -9.01
C VAL A 449 18.25 1.69 -8.58
N TYR A 450 17.15 0.99 -8.30
CA TYR A 450 17.19 -0.39 -7.83
C TYR A 450 17.76 -1.35 -8.88
N THR A 451 17.36 -1.20 -10.13
CA THR A 451 17.81 -2.10 -11.20
C THR A 451 19.24 -1.84 -11.64
N SER A 452 19.77 -0.64 -11.41
CA SER A 452 21.14 -0.28 -11.73
C SER A 452 22.15 -0.62 -10.61
N TYR A 453 21.65 -1.02 -9.42
CA TYR A 453 22.52 -1.35 -8.30
C TYR A 453 23.29 -2.66 -8.57
N VAL A 454 24.62 -2.56 -8.55
CA VAL A 454 25.53 -3.71 -8.61
C VAL A 454 26.39 -3.66 -7.35
N VAL A 455 26.43 -4.77 -6.61
CA VAL A 455 27.36 -4.89 -5.46
C VAL A 455 28.77 -4.78 -6.00
N GLN A 456 29.50 -3.72 -5.63
CA GLN A 456 30.93 -3.67 -5.89
C GLN A 456 31.56 -4.82 -5.10
N ALA A 457 32.24 -5.75 -5.81
CA ALA A 457 33.09 -6.73 -5.16
C ALA A 457 34.12 -5.91 -4.33
N SER A 458 34.06 -6.05 -3.00
CA SER A 458 35.11 -5.52 -2.15
C SER A 458 36.41 -6.10 -2.65
N ASN A 459 37.34 -5.25 -3.10
CA ASN A 459 38.74 -5.62 -3.26
C ASN A 459 39.25 -6.00 -1.86
N GLU A 460 39.06 -7.25 -1.48
CA GLU A 460 39.94 -7.85 -0.46
C GLU A 460 41.30 -7.92 -1.10
N GLY A 461 42.05 -6.80 -0.87
CA GLY A 461 43.41 -6.68 -1.29
C GLY A 461 44.22 -7.84 -0.72
N THR A 462 44.96 -8.46 -1.59
CA THR A 462 46.14 -9.21 -1.33
C THR A 462 46.82 -8.72 -0.04
N LYS A 463 46.72 -9.52 1.03
CA LYS A 463 47.71 -9.49 2.10
C LYS A 463 48.95 -10.09 1.49
N ASP A 464 49.87 -9.24 1.08
CA ASP A 464 51.23 -9.64 0.83
C ASP A 464 51.76 -10.38 2.05
N GLU A 465 52.24 -11.58 1.81
CA GLU A 465 53.16 -12.28 2.71
C GLU A 465 54.44 -11.45 2.90
N LEU A 466 54.77 -11.16 4.11
CA LEU A 466 56.15 -10.97 4.61
C LEU A 466 56.25 -11.59 6.00
#